data_5ed34db10df9402bda30d15a088ba4e8
#
_entry.id   5ed34db10df9402bda30d15a088ba4e8
#
_cell.length_a   1.000
_cell.length_b   1.000
_cell.length_c   1.000
_cell.angle_alpha   90.00
_cell.angle_beta   90.00
_cell.angle_gamma   90.00
#
_symmetry.space_group_name_H-M   'P 1'
#
loop_
_entity.id
_entity.type
_entity.pdbx_description
1 polymer ?
#
loop_
_entity_poly.entity_id
_entity_poly.type
_entity_poly.pdbx_seq_one_letter_code
_entity_poly.pdbx_strand_id
1 'polypeptide(L)'
;MLLLAVLLLSQGRAFAQDTRAQESRKARLEKEIADIDRLLRENKTRSNSALSDLALIQRQISNRRALIAESDRQIDSVQRVIRAKQAEIDAMQARFDTLSYYYARLVKNAYKNRDSRVWYMYILASENIGQAFRRFGYLKNFSGEMNAQAKKIGEMKAELEQEKAEMETMREQFRKIRNSRQAEMASLQTEENNYQKVVSSLKRDQRKYQQELAKKRREVEALNKEIAAIIRKATSSSGKSSGKVAEADIKLSGEFAGNKGKLPWPVAGTVVEGFGQHYHPVFKNVKLPFNNGVTIAVESNAQVKAVFDGVVRQIVVMPGYSQCVLVQHGEYFTFYCKLKNVAVKSGEKISLGQTIGTIDTINGENQLHFELWSGRTPQNPENWLRR
;
A
#
# COMPACT_ATOMS: atom_id res chain seq x y z
N MET A 1 1.97 -8.51 39.30
CA MET A 1 1.28 -7.41 38.59
C MET A 1 2.11 -6.73 37.50
N LEU A 2 3.42 -6.57 37.63
CA LEU A 2 4.28 -5.93 36.61
C LEU A 2 4.41 -6.73 35.28
N LEU A 3 4.37 -8.07 35.32
CA LEU A 3 4.46 -8.92 34.13
C LEU A 3 3.21 -8.89 33.23
N LEU A 4 2.03 -8.66 33.78
CA LEU A 4 0.77 -8.53 33.02
C LEU A 4 0.71 -7.17 32.27
N ALA A 5 1.23 -6.10 32.86
CA ALA A 5 1.28 -4.78 32.22
C ALA A 5 2.23 -4.73 31.00
N VAL A 6 3.34 -5.49 31.03
CA VAL A 6 4.29 -5.59 29.92
C VAL A 6 3.69 -6.39 28.74
N LEU A 7 2.86 -7.41 29.01
CA LEU A 7 2.18 -8.18 27.97
C LEU A 7 1.09 -7.36 27.25
N LEU A 8 0.35 -6.51 27.97
CA LEU A 8 -0.66 -5.62 27.38
C LEU A 8 -0.04 -4.51 26.51
N LEU A 9 1.11 -3.96 26.92
CA LEU A 9 1.85 -2.97 26.14
C LEU A 9 2.48 -3.55 24.86
N SER A 10 2.83 -4.85 24.86
CA SER A 10 3.37 -5.50 23.66
C SER A 10 2.29 -5.82 22.63
N GLN A 11 1.09 -6.15 23.05
CA GLN A 11 -0.03 -6.40 22.14
C GLN A 11 -0.54 -5.10 21.49
N GLY A 12 -0.58 -3.99 22.21
CA GLY A 12 -0.94 -2.68 21.65
C GLY A 12 0.05 -2.18 20.58
N ARG A 13 1.36 -2.46 20.75
CA ARG A 13 2.37 -2.10 19.74
C ARG A 13 2.30 -2.97 18.48
N ALA A 14 2.06 -4.26 18.60
CA ALA A 14 1.91 -5.16 17.45
C ALA A 14 0.65 -4.80 16.63
N PHE A 15 -0.44 -4.47 17.29
CA PHE A 15 -1.69 -4.04 16.65
C PHE A 15 -1.52 -2.70 15.89
N ALA A 16 -0.85 -1.71 16.51
CA ALA A 16 -0.58 -0.42 15.88
C ALA A 16 0.37 -0.54 14.66
N GLN A 17 1.31 -1.50 14.70
CA GLN A 17 2.23 -1.74 13.59
C GLN A 17 1.54 -2.42 12.40
N ASP A 18 0.63 -3.36 12.65
CA ASP A 18 -0.17 -4.02 11.62
C ASP A 18 -1.16 -3.02 10.96
N THR A 19 -1.81 -2.18 11.75
CA THR A 19 -2.72 -1.13 11.25
C THR A 19 -2.00 -0.13 10.34
N ARG A 20 -0.80 0.33 10.71
CA ARG A 20 0.01 1.23 9.88
C ARG A 20 0.43 0.58 8.55
N ALA A 21 0.78 -0.71 8.57
CA ALA A 21 1.12 -1.45 7.36
C ALA A 21 -0.09 -1.62 6.42
N GLN A 22 -1.29 -1.82 6.99
CA GLN A 22 -2.55 -1.89 6.25
C GLN A 22 -2.93 -0.53 5.63
N GLU A 23 -2.83 0.55 6.39
CA GLU A 23 -3.08 1.91 5.91
C GLU A 23 -2.12 2.30 4.78
N SER A 24 -0.84 1.96 4.90
CA SER A 24 0.17 2.19 3.85
C SER A 24 -0.14 1.43 2.56
N ARG A 25 -0.58 0.16 2.65
CA ARG A 25 -0.99 -0.63 1.49
C ARG A 25 -2.24 -0.04 0.83
N LYS A 26 -3.23 0.35 1.64
CA LYS A 26 -4.46 0.98 1.16
C LYS A 26 -4.15 2.28 0.40
N ALA A 27 -3.36 3.18 1.00
CA ALA A 27 -2.97 4.44 0.37
C ALA A 27 -2.22 4.24 -0.96
N ARG A 28 -1.37 3.18 -1.07
CA ARG A 28 -0.70 2.83 -2.32
C ARG A 28 -1.70 2.40 -3.39
N LEU A 29 -2.64 1.53 -3.06
CA LEU A 29 -3.66 1.05 -4.00
C LEU A 29 -4.58 2.18 -4.47
N GLU A 30 -5.00 3.06 -3.56
CA GLU A 30 -5.81 4.24 -3.88
C GLU A 30 -5.07 5.19 -4.84
N LYS A 31 -3.78 5.42 -4.60
CA LYS A 31 -2.93 6.22 -5.49
C LYS A 31 -2.81 5.58 -6.87
N GLU A 32 -2.52 4.28 -6.96
CA GLU A 32 -2.40 3.56 -8.23
C GLU A 32 -3.72 3.58 -9.01
N ILE A 33 -4.87 3.42 -8.34
CA ILE A 33 -6.19 3.54 -8.96
C ILE A 33 -6.38 4.95 -9.55
N ALA A 34 -6.06 6.01 -8.81
CA ALA A 34 -6.18 7.38 -9.28
C ALA A 34 -5.28 7.67 -10.51
N ASP A 35 -4.04 7.14 -10.50
CA ASP A 35 -3.13 7.24 -11.64
C ASP A 35 -3.68 6.51 -12.88
N ILE A 36 -4.24 5.31 -12.71
CA ILE A 36 -4.88 4.57 -13.81
C ILE A 36 -6.13 5.31 -14.34
N ASP A 37 -6.98 5.87 -13.47
CA ASP A 37 -8.13 6.67 -13.86
C ASP A 37 -7.73 7.86 -14.73
N ARG A 38 -6.60 8.50 -14.39
CA ARG A 38 -6.06 9.61 -15.19
C ARG A 38 -5.59 9.13 -16.55
N LEU A 39 -4.81 8.05 -16.60
CA LEU A 39 -4.29 7.45 -17.85
C LEU A 39 -5.42 6.99 -18.76
N LEU A 40 -6.48 6.39 -18.22
CA LEU A 40 -7.66 5.99 -19.00
C LEU A 40 -8.39 7.18 -19.59
N ARG A 41 -8.50 8.30 -18.87
CA ARG A 41 -9.11 9.53 -19.39
C ARG A 41 -8.28 10.14 -20.51
N GLU A 42 -6.96 10.16 -20.38
CA GLU A 42 -6.03 10.66 -21.41
C GLU A 42 -6.05 9.76 -22.65
N ASN A 43 -6.06 8.44 -22.47
CA ASN A 43 -6.07 7.47 -23.59
C ASN A 43 -7.39 7.52 -24.36
N LYS A 44 -8.54 7.71 -23.68
CA LYS A 44 -9.85 7.74 -24.34
C LYS A 44 -9.97 8.83 -25.40
N THR A 45 -9.18 9.88 -25.32
CA THR A 45 -9.14 10.99 -26.28
C THR A 45 -8.11 10.78 -27.40
N ARG A 46 -7.15 9.85 -27.26
CA ARG A 46 -5.96 9.74 -28.13
C ARG A 46 -5.66 8.34 -28.63
N SER A 47 -6.08 7.26 -27.94
CA SER A 47 -5.66 5.90 -28.26
C SER A 47 -6.63 5.14 -29.17
N ASN A 48 -6.07 4.50 -30.21
CA ASN A 48 -6.75 3.48 -31.01
C ASN A 48 -6.43 2.04 -30.52
N SER A 49 -5.72 1.89 -29.40
CA SER A 49 -5.25 0.58 -28.92
C SER A 49 -6.12 0.04 -27.78
N ALA A 50 -7.10 -0.77 -28.17
CA ALA A 50 -7.96 -1.48 -27.20
C ALA A 50 -7.22 -2.44 -26.26
N LEU A 51 -5.96 -2.81 -26.58
CA LEU A 51 -5.12 -3.68 -25.70
C LEU A 51 -4.57 -2.94 -24.50
N SER A 52 -4.07 -1.71 -24.71
CA SER A 52 -3.56 -0.89 -23.62
C SER A 52 -4.67 -0.55 -22.65
N ASP A 53 -5.85 -0.17 -23.17
CA ASP A 53 -7.04 0.12 -22.33
C ASP A 53 -7.46 -1.11 -21.51
N LEU A 54 -7.45 -2.31 -22.14
CA LEU A 54 -7.76 -3.55 -21.42
C LEU A 54 -6.76 -3.83 -20.30
N ALA A 55 -5.45 -3.65 -20.55
CA ALA A 55 -4.44 -3.88 -19.52
C ALA A 55 -4.62 -2.92 -18.33
N LEU A 56 -4.90 -1.64 -18.61
CA LEU A 56 -5.16 -0.64 -17.58
C LEU A 56 -6.42 -0.98 -16.77
N ILE A 57 -7.53 -1.30 -17.43
CA ILE A 57 -8.79 -1.68 -16.76
C ILE A 57 -8.59 -2.97 -15.93
N GLN A 58 -7.87 -3.96 -16.45
CA GLN A 58 -7.56 -5.19 -15.73
C GLN A 58 -6.74 -4.93 -14.46
N ARG A 59 -5.74 -4.04 -14.55
CA ARG A 59 -4.94 -3.64 -13.40
C ARG A 59 -5.78 -2.90 -12.37
N GLN A 60 -6.64 -2.00 -12.81
CA GLN A 60 -7.57 -1.26 -11.95
C GLN A 60 -8.52 -2.20 -11.20
N ILE A 61 -9.14 -3.16 -11.89
CA ILE A 61 -9.99 -4.20 -11.29
C ILE A 61 -9.21 -4.98 -10.22
N SER A 62 -7.98 -5.40 -10.54
CA SER A 62 -7.11 -6.12 -9.60
C SER A 62 -6.82 -5.30 -8.34
N ASN A 63 -6.47 -4.03 -8.50
CA ASN A 63 -6.17 -3.13 -7.40
C ASN A 63 -7.40 -2.84 -6.53
N ARG A 64 -8.58 -2.63 -7.14
CA ARG A 64 -9.83 -2.45 -6.38
C ARG A 64 -10.22 -3.71 -5.61
N ARG A 65 -10.06 -4.90 -6.19
CA ARG A 65 -10.28 -6.16 -5.46
C ARG A 65 -9.33 -6.30 -4.27
N ALA A 66 -8.05 -5.93 -4.44
CA ALA A 66 -7.08 -5.94 -3.36
C ALA A 66 -7.44 -4.91 -2.26
N LEU A 67 -7.90 -3.70 -2.65
CA LEU A 67 -8.35 -2.66 -1.74
C LEU A 67 -9.59 -3.10 -0.93
N ILE A 68 -10.57 -3.73 -1.59
CA ILE A 68 -11.76 -4.28 -0.94
C ILE A 68 -11.36 -5.38 0.06
N ALA A 69 -10.47 -6.30 -0.32
CA ALA A 69 -9.99 -7.36 0.57
C ALA A 69 -9.24 -6.80 1.79
N GLU A 70 -8.47 -5.71 1.62
CA GLU A 70 -7.81 -5.04 2.74
C GLU A 70 -8.82 -4.33 3.65
N SER A 71 -9.85 -3.69 3.07
CA SER A 71 -10.96 -3.09 3.82
C SER A 71 -11.75 -4.15 4.61
N ASP A 72 -11.97 -5.35 4.06
CA ASP A 72 -12.62 -6.46 4.75
C ASP A 72 -11.81 -6.90 5.97
N ARG A 73 -10.48 -7.02 5.85
CA ARG A 73 -9.61 -7.34 7.01
C ARG A 73 -9.67 -6.27 8.09
N GLN A 74 -9.67 -4.98 7.69
CA GLN A 74 -9.81 -3.87 8.65
C GLN A 74 -11.17 -3.91 9.36
N ILE A 75 -12.26 -4.18 8.61
CA ILE A 75 -13.61 -4.34 9.15
C ILE A 75 -13.64 -5.44 10.20
N ASP A 76 -13.11 -6.62 9.89
CA ASP A 76 -13.07 -7.78 10.80
C ASP A 76 -12.23 -7.47 12.05
N SER A 77 -11.11 -6.78 11.87
CA SER A 77 -10.23 -6.39 12.98
C SER A 77 -10.92 -5.41 13.92
N VAL A 78 -11.45 -4.30 13.39
CA VAL A 78 -12.15 -3.27 14.19
C VAL A 78 -13.38 -3.86 14.85
N GLN A 79 -14.13 -4.75 14.19
CA GLN A 79 -15.31 -5.39 14.72
C GLN A 79 -15.00 -6.32 15.91
N ARG A 80 -13.84 -7.00 15.89
CA ARG A 80 -13.37 -7.78 17.04
C ARG A 80 -13.04 -6.89 18.24
N VAL A 81 -12.35 -5.76 18.00
CA VAL A 81 -12.02 -4.79 19.05
C VAL A 81 -13.29 -4.20 19.66
N ILE A 82 -14.25 -3.77 18.83
CA ILE A 82 -15.54 -3.24 19.31
C ILE A 82 -16.27 -4.27 20.18
N ARG A 83 -16.28 -5.55 19.78
CA ARG A 83 -16.93 -6.60 20.59
C ARG A 83 -16.25 -6.82 21.94
N ALA A 84 -14.90 -6.85 21.96
CA ALA A 84 -14.15 -6.99 23.19
C ALA A 84 -14.38 -5.79 24.12
N LYS A 85 -14.30 -4.56 23.59
CA LYS A 85 -14.54 -3.32 24.34
C LYS A 85 -15.96 -3.23 24.87
N GLN A 86 -16.97 -3.69 24.10
CA GLN A 86 -18.35 -3.74 24.58
C GLN A 86 -18.49 -4.68 25.80
N ALA A 87 -17.86 -5.85 25.76
CA ALA A 87 -17.89 -6.78 26.89
C ALA A 87 -17.21 -6.21 28.14
N GLU A 88 -16.12 -5.46 27.98
CA GLU A 88 -15.46 -4.73 29.09
C GLU A 88 -16.39 -3.67 29.68
N ILE A 89 -17.01 -2.84 28.82
CA ILE A 89 -17.98 -1.81 29.25
C ILE A 89 -19.15 -2.45 29.98
N ASP A 90 -19.72 -3.54 29.49
CA ASP A 90 -20.85 -4.24 30.14
C ASP A 90 -20.43 -4.79 31.50
N ALA A 91 -19.22 -5.33 31.64
CA ALA A 91 -18.70 -5.78 32.93
C ALA A 91 -18.43 -4.63 33.89
N MET A 92 -17.90 -3.49 33.42
CA MET A 92 -17.72 -2.29 34.24
C MET A 92 -19.06 -1.70 34.68
N GLN A 93 -20.05 -1.64 33.78
CA GLN A 93 -21.39 -1.17 34.10
C GLN A 93 -22.03 -2.03 35.19
N ALA A 94 -21.97 -3.36 35.09
CA ALA A 94 -22.52 -4.27 36.10
C ALA A 94 -21.84 -4.10 37.46
N ARG A 95 -20.52 -3.87 37.51
CA ARG A 95 -19.78 -3.57 38.75
C ARG A 95 -20.20 -2.22 39.33
N PHE A 96 -20.32 -1.20 38.49
CA PHE A 96 -20.78 0.14 38.90
C PHE A 96 -22.19 0.09 39.47
N ASP A 97 -23.12 -0.58 38.79
CA ASP A 97 -24.51 -0.72 39.24
C ASP A 97 -24.60 -1.43 40.59
N THR A 98 -23.86 -2.52 40.75
CA THR A 98 -23.77 -3.28 41.99
C THR A 98 -23.25 -2.41 43.13
N LEU A 99 -22.12 -1.73 42.92
CA LEU A 99 -21.49 -0.90 43.94
C LEU A 99 -22.38 0.31 44.31
N SER A 100 -22.98 0.95 43.30
CA SER A 100 -23.90 2.07 43.44
C SER A 100 -25.17 1.67 44.24
N TYR A 101 -25.74 0.50 43.96
CA TYR A 101 -26.88 -0.04 44.68
C TYR A 101 -26.56 -0.25 46.17
N TYR A 102 -25.46 -0.93 46.48
CA TYR A 102 -25.07 -1.14 47.88
C TYR A 102 -24.73 0.17 48.59
N TYR A 103 -24.04 1.08 47.93
CA TYR A 103 -23.73 2.39 48.47
C TYR A 103 -25.00 3.22 48.76
N ALA A 104 -25.94 3.29 47.81
CA ALA A 104 -27.20 3.97 47.98
C ALA A 104 -28.00 3.42 49.18
N ARG A 105 -28.01 2.09 49.33
CA ARG A 105 -28.64 1.43 50.50
C ARG A 105 -27.95 1.77 51.80
N LEU A 106 -26.63 1.85 51.80
CA LEU A 106 -25.82 2.25 52.95
C LEU A 106 -26.11 3.70 53.36
N VAL A 107 -26.09 4.63 52.41
CA VAL A 107 -26.41 6.05 52.63
C VAL A 107 -27.82 6.21 53.12
N LYS A 108 -28.81 5.51 52.55
CA LYS A 108 -30.21 5.55 53.01
C LYS A 108 -30.35 5.10 54.46
N ASN A 109 -29.63 4.06 54.88
CA ASN A 109 -29.63 3.59 56.24
C ASN A 109 -28.93 4.57 57.19
N ALA A 110 -27.79 5.13 56.79
CA ALA A 110 -27.09 6.18 57.55
C ALA A 110 -27.96 7.43 57.73
N TYR A 111 -28.69 7.84 56.67
CA TYR A 111 -29.60 8.99 56.73
C TYR A 111 -30.77 8.77 57.66
N LYS A 112 -31.37 7.56 57.70
CA LYS A 112 -32.45 7.23 58.68
C LYS A 112 -31.99 7.35 60.12
N ASN A 113 -30.72 7.07 60.42
CA ASN A 113 -30.12 7.11 61.73
C ASN A 113 -29.24 8.37 61.92
N ARG A 114 -29.54 9.48 61.22
CA ARG A 114 -28.78 10.74 61.26
C ARG A 114 -28.82 11.53 62.49
N ASP A 115 -29.78 11.20 63.46
CA ASP A 115 -29.89 11.90 64.73
C ASP A 115 -28.59 11.68 65.55
N SER A 116 -27.86 12.77 65.76
CA SER A 116 -26.62 12.75 66.51
C SER A 116 -26.77 12.18 67.87
N ARG A 117 -28.00 12.32 68.51
CA ARG A 117 -28.33 11.76 69.84
C ARG A 117 -28.17 10.24 69.80
N VAL A 118 -28.57 9.55 68.74
CA VAL A 118 -28.45 8.09 68.60
C VAL A 118 -26.98 7.67 68.67
N TRP A 119 -26.10 8.43 68.01
CA TRP A 119 -24.65 8.15 67.98
C TRP A 119 -24.00 8.42 69.35
N TYR A 120 -24.36 9.53 70.01
CA TYR A 120 -23.89 9.80 71.35
C TYR A 120 -24.38 8.74 72.31
N MET A 121 -25.67 8.37 72.27
CA MET A 121 -26.25 7.30 73.12
C MET A 121 -25.52 5.96 72.86
N TYR A 122 -25.21 5.63 71.65
CA TYR A 122 -24.47 4.40 71.30
C TYR A 122 -23.06 4.36 71.93
N ILE A 123 -22.37 5.50 71.96
CA ILE A 123 -21.04 5.61 72.59
C ILE A 123 -21.20 5.60 74.13
N LEU A 124 -22.15 6.37 74.66
CA LEU A 124 -22.38 6.51 76.12
C LEU A 124 -22.95 5.24 76.78
N ALA A 125 -23.67 4.42 75.99
CA ALA A 125 -24.15 3.10 76.42
C ALA A 125 -23.06 2.03 76.48
N SER A 126 -21.82 2.42 76.55
CA SER A 126 -20.69 1.49 76.68
C SER A 126 -20.48 1.12 78.15
N GLU A 127 -20.14 -0.15 78.39
CA GLU A 127 -19.92 -0.68 79.74
C GLU A 127 -18.60 -0.16 80.36
N ASN A 128 -17.65 0.25 79.50
CA ASN A 128 -16.37 0.79 79.93
C ASN A 128 -15.79 1.75 78.90
N ILE A 129 -14.77 2.55 79.28
CA ILE A 129 -14.13 3.55 78.49
C ILE A 129 -13.48 2.90 77.24
N GLY A 130 -12.88 1.72 77.33
CA GLY A 130 -12.28 1.01 76.21
C GLY A 130 -13.29 0.60 75.17
N GLN A 131 -14.52 0.23 75.54
CA GLN A 131 -15.63 -0.05 74.63
C GLN A 131 -16.14 1.26 73.99
N ALA A 132 -16.19 2.36 74.69
CA ALA A 132 -16.55 3.66 74.13
C ALA A 132 -15.56 4.12 73.08
N PHE A 133 -14.26 3.97 73.30
CA PHE A 133 -13.20 4.24 72.31
C PHE A 133 -13.30 3.36 71.04
N ARG A 134 -13.57 2.07 71.22
CA ARG A 134 -13.78 1.16 70.09
C ARG A 134 -15.01 1.57 69.27
N ARG A 135 -16.12 1.88 69.86
CA ARG A 135 -17.35 2.33 69.19
C ARG A 135 -17.13 3.66 68.45
N PHE A 136 -16.42 4.61 69.05
CA PHE A 136 -16.02 5.85 68.37
C PHE A 136 -15.11 5.59 67.16
N GLY A 137 -14.12 4.71 67.31
CA GLY A 137 -13.26 4.28 66.24
C GLY A 137 -14.02 3.66 65.06
N TYR A 138 -15.01 2.80 65.35
CA TYR A 138 -15.89 2.24 64.32
C TYR A 138 -16.68 3.30 63.54
N LEU A 139 -17.23 4.31 64.22
CA LEU A 139 -17.98 5.40 63.60
C LEU A 139 -17.08 6.26 62.69
N LYS A 140 -15.90 6.60 63.19
CA LYS A 140 -14.91 7.36 62.44
C LYS A 140 -14.47 6.57 61.20
N ASN A 141 -14.15 5.29 61.32
CA ASN A 141 -13.75 4.43 60.22
C ASN A 141 -14.90 4.23 59.21
N PHE A 142 -16.13 4.08 59.68
CA PHE A 142 -17.32 3.96 58.84
C PHE A 142 -17.55 5.20 57.97
N SER A 143 -17.39 6.41 58.52
CA SER A 143 -17.46 7.64 57.74
C SER A 143 -16.34 7.75 56.73
N GLY A 144 -15.11 7.37 57.09
CA GLY A 144 -13.96 7.30 56.18
C GLY A 144 -14.19 6.34 55.05
N GLU A 145 -14.69 5.14 55.33
CA GLU A 145 -14.99 4.11 54.32
C GLU A 145 -16.12 4.56 53.38
N MET A 146 -17.19 5.19 53.89
CA MET A 146 -18.24 5.75 53.04
C MET A 146 -17.69 6.78 52.04
N ASN A 147 -16.83 7.71 52.51
CA ASN A 147 -16.23 8.70 51.64
C ASN A 147 -15.31 8.05 50.58
N ALA A 148 -14.56 7.03 50.98
CA ALA A 148 -13.69 6.27 50.07
C ALA A 148 -14.53 5.54 48.98
N GLN A 149 -15.64 4.93 49.35
CA GLN A 149 -16.56 4.28 48.43
C GLN A 149 -17.25 5.29 47.51
N ALA A 150 -17.66 6.46 47.99
CA ALA A 150 -18.20 7.52 47.15
C ALA A 150 -17.21 7.99 46.09
N LYS A 151 -15.96 8.21 46.50
CA LYS A 151 -14.89 8.58 45.59
C LYS A 151 -14.65 7.51 44.51
N LYS A 152 -14.58 6.24 44.92
CA LYS A 152 -14.40 5.10 44.00
C LYS A 152 -15.55 4.97 43.01
N ILE A 153 -16.80 5.20 43.43
CA ILE A 153 -17.96 5.22 42.51
C ILE A 153 -17.83 6.36 41.50
N GLY A 154 -17.41 7.56 41.95
CA GLY A 154 -17.18 8.72 41.10
C GLY A 154 -16.12 8.46 40.05
N GLU A 155 -14.98 7.87 40.46
CA GLU A 155 -13.88 7.50 39.57
C GLU A 155 -14.34 6.44 38.54
N MET A 156 -15.01 5.38 38.98
CA MET A 156 -15.55 4.33 38.11
C MET A 156 -16.57 4.87 37.12
N LYS A 157 -17.41 5.84 37.53
CA LYS A 157 -18.35 6.50 36.61
C LYS A 157 -17.62 7.27 35.51
N ALA A 158 -16.62 8.06 35.91
CA ALA A 158 -15.83 8.84 34.94
C ALA A 158 -15.11 7.92 33.92
N GLU A 159 -14.50 6.85 34.41
CA GLU A 159 -13.84 5.83 33.56
C GLU A 159 -14.86 5.18 32.61
N LEU A 160 -16.03 4.78 33.09
CA LEU A 160 -17.08 4.19 32.26
C LEU A 160 -17.56 5.14 31.14
N GLU A 161 -17.77 6.41 31.46
CA GLU A 161 -18.20 7.41 30.48
C GLU A 161 -17.09 7.66 29.42
N GLN A 162 -15.83 7.67 29.85
CA GLN A 162 -14.70 7.76 28.91
C GLN A 162 -14.66 6.56 27.96
N GLU A 163 -14.78 5.34 28.50
CA GLU A 163 -14.79 4.10 27.71
C GLU A 163 -15.92 4.05 26.69
N LYS A 164 -17.11 4.53 27.08
CA LYS A 164 -18.27 4.65 26.17
C LYS A 164 -18.01 5.66 25.05
N ALA A 165 -17.39 6.79 25.35
CA ALA A 165 -17.04 7.81 24.35
C ALA A 165 -16.00 7.29 23.35
N GLU A 166 -14.98 6.59 23.84
CA GLU A 166 -13.98 5.95 22.99
C GLU A 166 -14.62 4.91 22.06
N MET A 167 -15.53 4.09 22.58
CA MET A 167 -16.26 3.13 21.78
C MET A 167 -17.11 3.78 20.68
N GLU A 168 -17.79 4.88 20.96
CA GLU A 168 -18.58 5.57 19.93
C GLU A 168 -17.69 6.13 18.82
N THR A 169 -16.50 6.64 19.17
CA THR A 169 -15.50 7.06 18.18
C THR A 169 -15.06 5.89 17.28
N MET A 170 -14.81 4.70 17.86
CA MET A 170 -14.47 3.50 17.09
C MET A 170 -15.62 3.05 16.17
N ARG A 171 -16.86 3.13 16.64
CA ARG A 171 -18.05 2.81 15.82
C ARG A 171 -18.19 3.74 14.64
N GLU A 172 -17.90 5.03 14.82
CA GLU A 172 -17.95 6.00 13.73
C GLU A 172 -16.85 5.72 12.69
N GLN A 173 -15.64 5.39 13.11
CA GLN A 173 -14.57 4.96 12.21
C GLN A 173 -14.96 3.69 11.45
N PHE A 174 -15.57 2.72 12.11
CA PHE A 174 -16.08 1.51 11.48
C PHE A 174 -17.13 1.79 10.40
N ARG A 175 -18.06 2.72 10.65
CA ARG A 175 -19.05 3.16 9.65
C ARG A 175 -18.38 3.78 8.43
N LYS A 176 -17.36 4.62 8.62
CA LYS A 176 -16.60 5.23 7.52
C LYS A 176 -15.90 4.17 6.66
N ILE A 177 -15.24 3.19 7.27
CA ILE A 177 -14.59 2.08 6.56
C ILE A 177 -15.61 1.28 5.74
N ARG A 178 -16.75 0.93 6.33
CA ARG A 178 -17.83 0.22 5.62
C ARG A 178 -18.38 1.00 4.41
N ASN A 179 -18.62 2.30 4.59
CA ASN A 179 -19.13 3.15 3.51
C ASN A 179 -18.11 3.27 2.38
N SER A 180 -16.82 3.45 2.70
CA SER A 180 -15.74 3.45 1.71
C SER A 180 -15.67 2.14 0.94
N ARG A 181 -15.73 0.99 1.64
CA ARG A 181 -15.76 -0.33 1.01
C ARG A 181 -16.95 -0.50 0.06
N GLN A 182 -18.12 -0.02 0.44
CA GLN A 182 -19.31 -0.11 -0.41
C GLN A 182 -19.18 0.75 -1.68
N ALA A 183 -18.58 1.93 -1.58
CA ALA A 183 -18.28 2.78 -2.73
C ALA A 183 -17.28 2.08 -3.68
N GLU A 184 -16.23 1.44 -3.13
CA GLU A 184 -15.27 0.68 -3.93
C GLU A 184 -15.91 -0.50 -4.65
N MET A 185 -16.87 -1.21 -4.02
CA MET A 185 -17.61 -2.28 -4.69
C MET A 185 -18.47 -1.77 -5.87
N ALA A 186 -19.11 -0.61 -5.73
CA ALA A 186 -19.87 0.00 -6.82
C ALA A 186 -18.96 0.41 -7.98
N SER A 187 -17.80 0.98 -7.67
CA SER A 187 -16.79 1.32 -8.68
C SER A 187 -16.24 0.08 -9.38
N LEU A 188 -15.94 -0.99 -8.64
CA LEU A 188 -15.50 -2.27 -9.20
C LEU A 188 -16.53 -2.83 -10.20
N GLN A 189 -17.80 -2.82 -9.85
CA GLN A 189 -18.87 -3.28 -10.75
C GLN A 189 -18.92 -2.45 -12.06
N THR A 190 -18.70 -1.15 -11.94
CA THR A 190 -18.66 -0.26 -13.12
C THR A 190 -17.48 -0.59 -14.02
N GLU A 191 -16.31 -0.85 -13.45
CA GLU A 191 -15.10 -1.22 -14.18
C GLU A 191 -15.21 -2.59 -14.83
N GLU A 192 -15.78 -3.58 -14.13
CA GLU A 192 -16.06 -4.89 -14.71
C GLU A 192 -17.03 -4.79 -15.91
N ASN A 193 -18.06 -3.95 -15.83
CA ASN A 193 -18.97 -3.69 -16.93
C ASN A 193 -18.24 -3.01 -18.12
N ASN A 194 -17.33 -2.06 -17.85
CA ASN A 194 -16.55 -1.41 -18.89
C ASN A 194 -15.58 -2.39 -19.55
N TYR A 195 -14.93 -3.25 -18.77
CA TYR A 195 -14.09 -4.34 -19.27
C TYR A 195 -14.88 -5.24 -20.23
N GLN A 196 -16.08 -5.67 -19.86
CA GLN A 196 -16.95 -6.51 -20.72
C GLN A 196 -17.34 -5.81 -22.02
N LYS A 197 -17.61 -4.50 -21.99
CA LYS A 197 -17.91 -3.71 -23.20
C LYS A 197 -16.70 -3.69 -24.15
N VAL A 198 -15.49 -3.42 -23.65
CA VAL A 198 -14.26 -3.42 -24.47
C VAL A 198 -13.98 -4.81 -25.05
N VAL A 199 -14.11 -5.87 -24.23
CA VAL A 199 -13.98 -7.26 -24.68
C VAL A 199 -14.97 -7.59 -25.80
N SER A 200 -16.22 -7.17 -25.65
CA SER A 200 -17.29 -7.40 -26.66
C SER A 200 -17.02 -6.66 -27.96
N SER A 201 -16.47 -5.45 -27.90
CA SER A 201 -16.04 -4.67 -29.08
C SER A 201 -14.91 -5.38 -29.80
N LEU A 202 -13.86 -5.79 -29.08
CA LEU A 202 -12.71 -6.52 -29.66
C LEU A 202 -13.11 -7.83 -30.33
N LYS A 203 -14.07 -8.58 -29.76
CA LYS A 203 -14.57 -9.80 -30.36
C LYS A 203 -15.30 -9.55 -31.68
N ARG A 204 -16.00 -8.42 -31.81
CA ARG A 204 -16.66 -8.04 -33.09
C ARG A 204 -15.66 -7.67 -34.17
N ASP A 205 -14.57 -7.00 -33.80
CA ASP A 205 -13.53 -6.50 -34.73
C ASP A 205 -12.33 -7.46 -34.84
N GLN A 206 -12.51 -8.76 -34.64
CA GLN A 206 -11.47 -9.77 -34.56
C GLN A 206 -10.47 -9.74 -35.72
N ARG A 207 -10.93 -9.51 -36.96
CA ARG A 207 -10.05 -9.47 -38.15
C ARG A 207 -9.07 -8.28 -38.10
N LYS A 208 -9.58 -7.09 -37.81
CA LYS A 208 -8.77 -5.87 -37.66
C LYS A 208 -7.73 -6.08 -36.57
N TYR A 209 -8.15 -6.64 -35.45
CA TYR A 209 -7.29 -6.93 -34.32
C TYR A 209 -6.15 -7.93 -34.64
N GLN A 210 -6.43 -8.99 -35.39
CA GLN A 210 -5.39 -9.94 -35.85
C GLN A 210 -4.32 -9.26 -36.73
N GLN A 211 -4.69 -8.29 -37.57
CA GLN A 211 -3.77 -7.51 -38.36
C GLN A 211 -2.86 -6.62 -37.48
N GLU A 212 -3.44 -5.93 -36.49
CA GLU A 212 -2.69 -5.12 -35.54
C GLU A 212 -1.71 -5.97 -34.72
N LEU A 213 -2.15 -7.14 -34.25
CA LEU A 213 -1.29 -8.09 -33.54
C LEU A 213 -0.13 -8.60 -34.39
N ALA A 214 -0.38 -8.92 -35.66
CA ALA A 214 0.68 -9.35 -36.61
C ALA A 214 1.69 -8.22 -36.86
N LYS A 215 1.25 -6.96 -36.94
CA LYS A 215 2.12 -5.79 -37.03
C LYS A 215 2.98 -5.66 -35.79
N LYS A 216 2.36 -5.71 -34.61
CA LYS A 216 3.06 -5.60 -33.32
C LYS A 216 4.11 -6.71 -33.13
N ARG A 217 3.80 -7.95 -33.54
CA ARG A 217 4.78 -9.06 -33.54
C ARG A 217 6.02 -8.75 -34.34
N ARG A 218 5.89 -8.21 -35.56
CA ARG A 218 7.03 -7.84 -36.40
C ARG A 218 7.86 -6.72 -35.76
N GLU A 219 7.21 -5.73 -35.17
CA GLU A 219 7.90 -4.63 -34.50
C GLU A 219 8.72 -5.13 -33.28
N VAL A 220 8.16 -5.98 -32.44
CA VAL A 220 8.87 -6.59 -31.30
C VAL A 220 10.02 -7.49 -31.75
N GLU A 221 9.82 -8.30 -32.78
CA GLU A 221 10.86 -9.17 -33.31
C GLU A 221 12.01 -8.36 -33.89
N ALA A 222 11.74 -7.28 -34.65
CA ALA A 222 12.73 -6.35 -35.13
C ALA A 222 13.52 -5.68 -33.99
N LEU A 223 12.83 -5.22 -32.94
CA LEU A 223 13.43 -4.65 -31.74
C LEU A 223 14.39 -5.66 -31.10
N ASN A 224 13.91 -6.85 -30.77
CA ASN A 224 14.72 -7.89 -30.15
C ASN A 224 15.98 -8.24 -30.94
N LYS A 225 15.85 -8.33 -32.26
CA LYS A 225 16.98 -8.59 -33.16
C LYS A 225 18.02 -7.47 -33.14
N GLU A 226 17.56 -6.23 -33.15
CA GLU A 226 18.46 -5.05 -33.15
C GLU A 226 19.14 -4.90 -31.77
N ILE A 227 18.43 -5.04 -30.69
CA ILE A 227 18.99 -5.02 -29.32
C ILE A 227 20.07 -6.11 -29.19
N ALA A 228 19.79 -7.35 -29.63
CA ALA A 228 20.75 -8.42 -29.56
C ALA A 228 21.99 -8.14 -30.43
N ALA A 229 21.85 -7.43 -31.56
CA ALA A 229 22.97 -7.02 -32.40
C ALA A 229 23.83 -5.93 -31.74
N ILE A 230 23.18 -4.95 -31.12
CA ILE A 230 23.84 -3.84 -30.39
C ILE A 230 24.61 -4.38 -29.19
N ILE A 231 23.99 -5.23 -28.40
CA ILE A 231 24.62 -5.85 -27.21
C ILE A 231 25.82 -6.71 -27.65
N ARG A 232 25.71 -7.46 -28.75
CA ARG A 232 26.84 -8.22 -29.32
C ARG A 232 28.02 -7.31 -29.69
N LYS A 233 27.77 -6.18 -30.32
CA LYS A 233 28.82 -5.20 -30.64
C LYS A 233 29.45 -4.60 -29.39
N ALA A 234 28.62 -4.22 -28.40
CA ALA A 234 29.10 -3.63 -27.14
C ALA A 234 29.96 -4.63 -26.33
N THR A 235 29.55 -5.91 -26.25
CA THR A 235 30.30 -6.96 -25.54
C THR A 235 31.56 -7.40 -26.28
N SER A 236 31.60 -7.34 -27.61
CA SER A 236 32.80 -7.68 -28.37
C SER A 236 33.86 -6.56 -28.37
N SER A 237 33.47 -5.31 -28.20
CA SER A 237 34.38 -4.17 -28.07
C SER A 237 35.02 -4.06 -26.67
N SER A 238 34.36 -4.53 -25.64
CA SER A 238 34.90 -4.55 -24.24
C SER A 238 36.08 -5.53 -24.08
N GLY A 239 36.15 -6.57 -24.88
CA GLY A 239 37.29 -7.53 -24.85
C GLY A 239 38.64 -6.99 -25.41
N LYS A 240 38.69 -5.77 -25.94
CA LYS A 240 39.90 -5.12 -26.49
C LYS A 240 40.34 -3.87 -25.71
N SER A 241 39.72 -3.53 -24.60
CA SER A 241 40.06 -2.34 -23.82
C SER A 241 41.19 -2.61 -22.80
N SER A 242 42.05 -1.61 -22.59
CA SER A 242 43.20 -1.66 -21.66
C SER A 242 42.77 -1.95 -20.24
N GLY A 243 43.60 -2.62 -19.42
CA GLY A 243 43.29 -3.14 -18.09
C GLY A 243 42.56 -2.18 -17.10
N LYS A 244 42.80 -0.86 -17.19
CA LYS A 244 42.12 0.14 -16.32
C LYS A 244 40.63 0.31 -16.66
N VAL A 245 40.22 0.15 -17.90
CA VAL A 245 38.80 0.25 -18.30
C VAL A 245 38.04 -1.02 -17.87
N ALA A 246 38.71 -2.19 -17.96
CA ALA A 246 38.15 -3.45 -17.48
C ALA A 246 37.92 -3.46 -15.96
N GLU A 247 38.80 -2.84 -15.18
CA GLU A 247 38.69 -2.78 -13.71
C GLU A 247 37.53 -1.84 -13.27
N ALA A 248 37.35 -0.70 -13.94
CA ALA A 248 36.22 0.20 -13.73
C ALA A 248 34.86 -0.45 -14.11
N ASP A 249 34.82 -1.22 -15.20
CA ASP A 249 33.63 -1.95 -15.62
C ASP A 249 33.27 -3.08 -14.64
N ILE A 250 34.26 -3.78 -14.08
CA ILE A 250 34.06 -4.82 -13.04
C ILE A 250 33.48 -4.21 -11.79
N LYS A 251 34.03 -3.09 -11.31
CA LYS A 251 33.53 -2.37 -10.15
C LYS A 251 32.08 -1.91 -10.35
N LEU A 252 31.81 -1.28 -11.49
CA LEU A 252 30.46 -0.79 -11.82
C LEU A 252 29.45 -1.96 -11.95
N SER A 253 29.87 -3.11 -12.48
CA SER A 253 29.07 -4.33 -12.51
C SER A 253 28.70 -4.83 -11.12
N GLY A 254 29.65 -4.86 -10.21
CA GLY A 254 29.46 -5.26 -8.82
C GLY A 254 28.51 -4.32 -8.07
N GLU A 255 28.66 -3.01 -8.26
CA GLU A 255 27.80 -2.00 -7.67
C GLU A 255 26.36 -2.09 -8.24
N PHE A 256 26.20 -2.29 -9.55
CA PHE A 256 24.90 -2.50 -10.18
C PHE A 256 24.21 -3.75 -9.62
N ALA A 257 24.91 -4.88 -9.57
CA ALA A 257 24.38 -6.15 -9.06
C ALA A 257 23.95 -6.04 -7.58
N GLY A 258 24.73 -5.33 -6.75
CA GLY A 258 24.44 -5.08 -5.34
C GLY A 258 23.19 -4.23 -5.10
N ASN A 259 22.71 -3.53 -6.13
CA ASN A 259 21.47 -2.73 -6.08
C ASN A 259 20.23 -3.46 -6.64
N LYS A 260 20.28 -4.76 -6.82
CA LYS A 260 19.12 -5.56 -7.24
C LYS A 260 17.97 -5.39 -6.25
N GLY A 261 16.78 -5.03 -6.76
CA GLY A 261 15.58 -4.73 -5.96
C GLY A 261 15.55 -3.34 -5.34
N LYS A 262 16.58 -2.49 -5.58
CA LYS A 262 16.70 -1.14 -5.02
C LYS A 262 16.79 -0.05 -6.09
N LEU A 263 16.96 -0.42 -7.36
CA LEU A 263 17.04 0.55 -8.46
C LEU A 263 15.75 1.38 -8.53
N PRO A 264 15.84 2.68 -8.78
CA PRO A 264 14.65 3.51 -8.96
C PRO A 264 13.93 3.14 -10.26
N TRP A 265 12.65 3.38 -10.32
CA TRP A 265 11.90 3.31 -11.57
C TRP A 265 12.38 4.41 -12.52
N PRO A 266 12.55 4.08 -13.82
CA PRO A 266 13.01 5.05 -14.81
C PRO A 266 12.01 6.17 -15.07
N VAL A 267 10.74 5.93 -14.77
CA VAL A 267 9.63 6.89 -14.88
C VAL A 267 8.51 6.49 -13.92
N ALA A 268 7.73 7.46 -13.48
CA ALA A 268 6.52 7.20 -12.71
C ALA A 268 5.38 6.78 -13.66
N GLY A 269 4.72 5.66 -13.37
CA GLY A 269 3.64 5.15 -14.21
C GLY A 269 3.17 3.76 -13.77
N THR A 270 2.29 3.17 -14.59
CA THR A 270 1.70 1.85 -14.34
C THR A 270 2.22 0.82 -15.33
N VAL A 271 2.70 -0.32 -14.85
CA VAL A 271 3.12 -1.44 -15.71
C VAL A 271 1.88 -2.02 -16.41
N VAL A 272 1.84 -1.93 -17.73
CA VAL A 272 0.75 -2.45 -18.58
C VAL A 272 1.12 -3.76 -19.26
N GLU A 273 2.42 -4.02 -19.42
CA GLU A 273 2.92 -5.28 -19.96
C GLU A 273 4.20 -5.68 -19.20
N GLY A 274 4.15 -6.81 -18.50
CA GLY A 274 5.27 -7.34 -17.72
C GLY A 274 6.29 -8.08 -18.59
N PHE A 275 7.38 -8.54 -17.95
CA PHE A 275 8.40 -9.37 -18.57
C PHE A 275 7.89 -10.77 -18.89
N GLY A 276 8.30 -11.33 -20.01
CA GLY A 276 8.09 -12.73 -20.32
C GLY A 276 7.01 -13.03 -21.37
N GLN A 277 6.53 -14.26 -21.35
CA GLN A 277 5.52 -14.71 -22.29
C GLN A 277 4.11 -14.43 -21.75
N HIS A 278 3.33 -13.67 -22.51
CA HIS A 278 1.95 -13.36 -22.18
C HIS A 278 0.98 -13.92 -23.20
N TYR A 279 -0.26 -14.12 -22.77
CA TYR A 279 -1.37 -14.49 -23.64
C TYR A 279 -2.33 -13.32 -23.77
N HIS A 280 -3.02 -13.29 -24.91
CA HIS A 280 -3.97 -12.24 -25.16
C HIS A 280 -5.14 -12.31 -24.15
N PRO A 281 -5.51 -11.19 -23.47
CA PRO A 281 -6.50 -11.21 -22.40
C PRO A 281 -7.90 -11.66 -22.85
N VAL A 282 -8.25 -11.43 -24.13
CA VAL A 282 -9.54 -11.82 -24.70
C VAL A 282 -9.44 -13.14 -25.47
N PHE A 283 -8.40 -13.31 -26.28
CA PHE A 283 -8.17 -14.51 -27.08
C PHE A 283 -7.11 -15.39 -26.39
N LYS A 284 -7.53 -16.10 -25.36
CA LYS A 284 -6.64 -16.86 -24.44
C LYS A 284 -5.68 -17.84 -25.12
N ASN A 285 -5.99 -18.28 -26.33
CA ASN A 285 -5.14 -19.20 -27.13
C ASN A 285 -4.10 -18.45 -27.99
N VAL A 286 -4.13 -17.13 -28.02
CA VAL A 286 -3.21 -16.33 -28.82
C VAL A 286 -2.05 -15.88 -27.92
N LYS A 287 -0.85 -16.41 -28.20
CA LYS A 287 0.38 -15.95 -27.56
C LYS A 287 0.74 -14.56 -28.07
N LEU A 288 1.05 -13.64 -27.17
CA LEU A 288 1.69 -12.37 -27.52
C LEU A 288 3.18 -12.57 -27.78
N PRO A 289 3.89 -11.63 -28.42
CA PRO A 289 5.35 -11.66 -28.48
C PRO A 289 5.96 -11.76 -27.08
N PHE A 290 7.11 -12.42 -26.97
CA PHE A 290 7.86 -12.44 -25.70
C PHE A 290 8.36 -11.03 -25.40
N ASN A 291 8.04 -10.52 -24.22
CA ASN A 291 8.45 -9.21 -23.75
C ASN A 291 9.78 -9.33 -22.97
N ASN A 292 10.88 -8.79 -23.49
CA ASN A 292 12.20 -8.79 -22.85
C ASN A 292 12.34 -7.75 -21.74
N GLY A 293 11.30 -6.95 -21.49
CA GLY A 293 11.31 -5.88 -20.51
C GLY A 293 9.95 -5.67 -19.86
N VAL A 294 9.68 -4.42 -19.51
CA VAL A 294 8.39 -3.97 -19.03
C VAL A 294 7.92 -2.77 -19.84
N THR A 295 6.62 -2.69 -20.10
CA THR A 295 6.00 -1.51 -20.71
C THR A 295 5.23 -0.75 -19.64
N ILE A 296 5.55 0.53 -19.47
CA ILE A 296 5.02 1.39 -18.41
C ILE A 296 4.18 2.47 -19.07
N ALA A 297 2.88 2.52 -18.78
CA ALA A 297 2.01 3.61 -19.20
C ALA A 297 2.28 4.83 -18.30
N VAL A 298 2.45 5.99 -18.93
CA VAL A 298 2.89 7.23 -18.29
C VAL A 298 2.10 8.44 -18.79
N GLU A 299 2.28 9.58 -18.15
CA GLU A 299 1.73 10.85 -18.63
C GLU A 299 2.44 11.31 -19.93
N SER A 300 1.75 12.15 -20.69
CA SER A 300 2.32 12.79 -21.86
C SER A 300 3.55 13.61 -21.49
N ASN A 301 4.63 13.48 -22.29
CA ASN A 301 5.91 14.16 -22.06
C ASN A 301 6.60 13.83 -20.72
N ALA A 302 6.28 12.71 -20.08
CA ALA A 302 6.97 12.28 -18.87
C ALA A 302 8.48 12.18 -19.09
N GLN A 303 9.28 12.65 -18.14
CA GLN A 303 10.73 12.58 -18.18
C GLN A 303 11.20 11.18 -17.77
N VAL A 304 12.07 10.60 -18.58
CA VAL A 304 12.72 9.31 -18.33
C VAL A 304 14.10 9.55 -17.75
N LYS A 305 14.41 8.85 -16.65
CA LYS A 305 15.66 9.02 -15.90
C LYS A 305 16.47 7.73 -15.88
N ALA A 306 17.79 7.87 -15.84
CA ALA A 306 18.72 6.76 -15.67
C ALA A 306 18.49 6.04 -14.35
N VAL A 307 18.41 4.72 -14.38
CA VAL A 307 18.21 3.89 -13.18
C VAL A 307 19.50 3.65 -12.39
N PHE A 308 20.66 3.92 -13.01
CA PHE A 308 21.99 3.78 -12.41
C PHE A 308 23.05 4.54 -13.21
N ASP A 309 24.22 4.74 -12.61
CA ASP A 309 25.39 5.31 -13.29
C ASP A 309 25.84 4.44 -14.45
N GLY A 310 26.26 5.02 -15.56
CA GLY A 310 26.67 4.25 -16.71
C GLY A 310 27.19 5.10 -17.86
N VAL A 311 27.36 4.44 -19.02
CA VAL A 311 27.81 5.06 -20.26
C VAL A 311 26.77 4.80 -21.34
N VAL A 312 26.31 5.83 -22.02
CA VAL A 312 25.42 5.70 -23.19
C VAL A 312 26.22 5.05 -24.32
N ARG A 313 25.87 3.84 -24.73
CA ARG A 313 26.56 3.14 -25.79
C ARG A 313 26.04 3.46 -27.18
N GLN A 314 24.71 3.57 -27.28
CA GLN A 314 24.09 3.82 -28.57
C GLN A 314 22.72 4.47 -28.41
N ILE A 315 22.36 5.30 -29.38
CA ILE A 315 21.02 5.84 -29.57
C ILE A 315 20.56 5.34 -30.96
N VAL A 316 19.41 4.69 -30.99
CA VAL A 316 18.86 4.11 -32.25
C VAL A 316 17.39 4.55 -32.40
N VAL A 317 16.95 4.66 -33.65
CA VAL A 317 15.55 4.90 -33.98
C VAL A 317 14.99 3.60 -34.57
N MET A 318 13.87 3.15 -34.00
CA MET A 318 13.25 1.89 -34.37
C MET A 318 11.77 2.03 -34.70
N PRO A 319 11.30 1.37 -35.77
CA PRO A 319 9.87 1.35 -36.10
C PRO A 319 9.01 0.84 -34.93
N GLY A 320 7.99 1.59 -34.54
CA GLY A 320 7.10 1.24 -33.42
C GLY A 320 7.66 1.54 -32.03
N TYR A 321 8.94 1.91 -31.90
CA TYR A 321 9.60 2.21 -30.64
C TYR A 321 10.27 3.58 -30.59
N SER A 322 10.18 4.38 -31.66
CA SER A 322 10.76 5.73 -31.73
C SER A 322 12.27 5.72 -31.38
N GLN A 323 12.76 6.68 -30.62
CA GLN A 323 14.15 6.71 -30.16
C GLN A 323 14.35 5.78 -28.96
N CYS A 324 15.45 5.02 -29.00
CA CYS A 324 15.85 4.11 -27.94
C CYS A 324 17.30 4.41 -27.54
N VAL A 325 17.57 4.40 -26.24
CA VAL A 325 18.88 4.67 -25.65
C VAL A 325 19.36 3.42 -24.91
N LEU A 326 20.54 2.92 -25.29
CA LEU A 326 21.24 1.84 -24.61
C LEU A 326 22.29 2.42 -23.66
N VAL A 327 22.20 2.08 -22.40
CA VAL A 327 23.18 2.43 -21.36
C VAL A 327 23.88 1.17 -20.86
N GLN A 328 25.21 1.24 -20.74
CA GLN A 328 26.02 0.17 -20.17
C GLN A 328 26.41 0.51 -18.72
N HIS A 329 26.30 -0.49 -17.83
CA HIS A 329 26.66 -0.47 -16.43
C HIS A 329 27.64 -1.63 -16.12
N GLY A 330 28.82 -1.60 -16.73
CA GLY A 330 29.75 -2.72 -16.75
C GLY A 330 29.22 -3.87 -17.61
N GLU A 331 28.91 -5.04 -17.02
CA GLU A 331 28.34 -6.20 -17.73
C GLU A 331 26.83 -6.12 -17.92
N TYR A 332 26.17 -5.16 -17.24
CA TYR A 332 24.74 -4.94 -17.36
C TYR A 332 24.40 -3.85 -18.37
N PHE A 333 23.22 -3.98 -18.96
CA PHE A 333 22.71 -3.00 -19.92
C PHE A 333 21.26 -2.67 -19.58
N THR A 334 20.91 -1.38 -19.70
CA THR A 334 19.52 -0.93 -19.66
C THR A 334 19.14 -0.28 -20.98
N PHE A 335 17.91 -0.53 -21.42
CA PHE A 335 17.39 -0.05 -22.68
C PHE A 335 16.11 0.72 -22.47
N TYR A 336 16.08 1.97 -22.92
CA TYR A 336 14.97 2.91 -22.75
C TYR A 336 14.42 3.25 -24.12
N CYS A 337 13.21 2.78 -24.45
CA CYS A 337 12.59 2.96 -25.76
C CYS A 337 11.32 3.81 -25.67
N LYS A 338 10.85 4.24 -26.85
CA LYS A 338 9.69 5.15 -27.02
C LYS A 338 9.97 6.55 -26.51
N LEU A 339 11.19 7.03 -26.77
CA LEU A 339 11.63 8.37 -26.38
C LEU A 339 11.52 9.35 -27.55
N LYS A 340 11.34 10.62 -27.19
CA LYS A 340 11.61 11.78 -28.04
C LYS A 340 12.49 12.76 -27.24
N ASN A 341 13.08 13.74 -27.93
CA ASN A 341 13.95 14.75 -27.29
C ASN A 341 14.99 14.09 -26.37
N VAL A 342 15.74 13.09 -26.90
CA VAL A 342 16.81 12.43 -26.15
C VAL A 342 17.83 13.49 -25.72
N ALA A 343 18.11 13.57 -24.43
CA ALA A 343 18.94 14.60 -23.79
C ALA A 343 20.41 14.20 -23.63
N VAL A 344 20.77 12.99 -24.05
CA VAL A 344 22.11 12.41 -23.88
C VAL A 344 22.72 12.07 -25.23
N LYS A 345 24.06 11.86 -25.28
CA LYS A 345 24.80 11.54 -26.50
C LYS A 345 25.49 10.19 -26.37
N SER A 346 25.73 9.50 -27.49
CA SER A 346 26.53 8.28 -27.50
C SER A 346 27.94 8.55 -26.97
N GLY A 347 28.45 7.69 -26.08
CA GLY A 347 29.71 7.84 -25.36
C GLY A 347 29.64 8.67 -24.09
N GLU A 348 28.51 9.34 -23.79
CA GLU A 348 28.33 10.17 -22.59
C GLU A 348 28.23 9.30 -21.32
N LYS A 349 28.93 9.73 -20.27
CA LYS A 349 28.76 9.18 -18.93
C LYS A 349 27.52 9.84 -18.30
N ILE A 350 26.63 9.03 -17.77
CA ILE A 350 25.42 9.47 -17.11
C ILE A 350 25.38 9.00 -15.66
N SER A 351 24.75 9.77 -14.82
CA SER A 351 24.57 9.47 -13.39
C SER A 351 23.15 8.99 -13.09
N LEU A 352 23.01 8.27 -12.00
CA LEU A 352 21.72 7.88 -11.44
C LEU A 352 20.76 9.09 -11.37
N GLY A 353 19.56 8.93 -11.90
CA GLY A 353 18.52 9.98 -11.88
C GLY A 353 18.67 11.06 -12.95
N GLN A 354 19.74 11.05 -13.75
CA GLN A 354 19.92 11.96 -14.88
C GLN A 354 18.83 11.73 -15.94
N THR A 355 18.27 12.82 -16.47
CA THR A 355 17.25 12.74 -17.53
C THR A 355 17.87 12.21 -18.83
N ILE A 356 17.29 11.14 -19.39
CA ILE A 356 17.69 10.54 -20.67
C ILE A 356 16.91 11.14 -21.84
N GLY A 357 15.65 11.44 -21.62
CA GLY A 357 14.76 12.01 -22.62
C GLY A 357 13.33 12.13 -22.11
N THR A 358 12.40 12.42 -23.01
CA THR A 358 10.97 12.47 -22.73
C THR A 358 10.22 11.40 -23.51
N ILE A 359 9.09 10.96 -22.99
CA ILE A 359 8.25 9.94 -23.64
C ILE A 359 7.64 10.51 -24.94
N ASP A 360 7.69 9.70 -25.98
CA ASP A 360 6.99 9.95 -27.23
C ASP A 360 5.56 9.40 -27.18
N THR A 361 4.66 10.05 -27.94
CA THR A 361 3.29 9.55 -28.11
C THR A 361 3.21 8.75 -29.40
N ILE A 362 3.16 7.43 -29.30
CA ILE A 362 3.11 6.53 -30.45
C ILE A 362 1.72 5.91 -30.54
N ASN A 363 1.02 6.08 -31.66
CA ASN A 363 -0.35 5.62 -31.86
C ASN A 363 -1.36 6.10 -30.78
N GLY A 364 -1.10 7.27 -30.18
CA GLY A 364 -1.91 7.80 -29.09
C GLY A 364 -1.56 7.26 -27.72
N GLU A 365 -0.57 6.38 -27.59
CA GLU A 365 -0.10 5.83 -26.31
C GLU A 365 1.15 6.54 -25.82
N ASN A 366 1.18 6.86 -24.52
CA ASN A 366 2.37 7.38 -23.83
C ASN A 366 2.93 6.26 -22.97
N GLN A 367 3.96 5.61 -23.43
CA GLN A 367 4.53 4.43 -22.77
C GLN A 367 6.04 4.44 -22.83
N LEU A 368 6.71 4.03 -21.76
CA LEU A 368 8.11 3.65 -21.77
C LEU A 368 8.20 2.13 -21.95
N HIS A 369 9.01 1.65 -22.88
CA HIS A 369 9.47 0.28 -22.90
C HIS A 369 10.88 0.24 -22.32
N PHE A 370 11.06 -0.51 -21.22
CA PHE A 370 12.29 -0.59 -20.45
C PHE A 370 12.77 -2.03 -20.35
N GLU A 371 14.00 -2.29 -20.76
CA GLU A 371 14.63 -3.60 -20.64
C GLU A 371 15.91 -3.53 -19.78
N LEU A 372 16.21 -4.63 -19.10
CA LEU A 372 17.45 -4.84 -18.36
C LEU A 372 18.08 -6.15 -18.81
N TRP A 373 19.38 -6.11 -19.11
CA TRP A 373 20.13 -7.24 -19.61
C TRP A 373 21.36 -7.50 -18.75
N SER A 374 21.67 -8.78 -18.48
CA SER A 374 22.95 -9.24 -17.94
C SER A 374 23.71 -9.92 -19.05
N GLY A 375 24.78 -9.29 -19.53
CA GLY A 375 25.45 -9.72 -20.74
C GLY A 375 24.48 -9.82 -21.93
N ARG A 376 24.19 -11.04 -22.38
CA ARG A 376 23.28 -11.33 -23.53
C ARG A 376 21.90 -11.84 -23.10
N THR A 377 21.62 -11.90 -21.81
CA THR A 377 20.38 -12.48 -21.28
C THR A 377 19.48 -11.39 -20.73
N PRO A 378 18.24 -11.24 -21.26
CA PRO A 378 17.28 -10.30 -20.69
C PRO A 378 16.89 -10.74 -19.29
N GLN A 379 16.72 -9.79 -18.40
CA GLN A 379 16.33 -9.98 -17.02
C GLN A 379 14.96 -9.34 -16.77
N ASN A 380 14.16 -9.92 -15.87
CA ASN A 380 12.92 -9.27 -15.47
C ASN A 380 13.22 -7.98 -14.69
N PRO A 381 12.89 -6.78 -15.23
CA PRO A 381 13.20 -5.51 -14.58
C PRO A 381 12.50 -5.34 -13.22
N GLU A 382 11.31 -5.92 -13.02
CA GLU A 382 10.56 -5.81 -11.77
C GLU A 382 11.29 -6.45 -10.57
N ASN A 383 12.25 -7.37 -10.83
CA ASN A 383 13.10 -7.95 -9.80
C ASN A 383 14.29 -7.05 -9.41
N TRP A 384 14.58 -6.00 -10.20
CA TRP A 384 15.69 -5.08 -9.99
C TRP A 384 15.23 -3.73 -9.47
N LEU A 385 14.04 -3.31 -9.87
CA LEU A 385 13.45 -2.04 -9.46
C LEU A 385 12.86 -2.13 -8.05
N ARG A 386 12.93 -1.03 -7.30
CA ARG A 386 12.38 -0.95 -5.95
C ARG A 386 10.85 -1.16 -5.95
N ARG A 387 10.39 -1.88 -4.96
CA ARG A 387 8.97 -2.10 -4.73
C ARG A 387 8.29 -0.86 -4.12
#